data_ee6406a25c8e3dfc3655e29a494a2b0e
#
_entry.id   ee6406a25c8e3dfc3655e29a494a2b0e
#
_cell.length_a   1.000
_cell.length_b   1.000
_cell.length_c   1.000
_cell.angle_alpha   90.00
_cell.angle_beta   90.00
_cell.angle_gamma   90.00
#
_symmetry.space_group_name_H-M   'P 1'
#
loop_
_entity.id
_entity.type
_entity.pdbx_description
1 polymer ?
#
loop_
_entity_poly.entity_id
_entity_poly.type
_entity_poly.pdbx_seq_one_letter_code
_entity_poly.pdbx_strand_id
1 'polypeptide(L)' 'MSKYQFAISSGPESIRQAGVVESDTFDEAVLLLGERIMVQEGDSLEIGVFGFPPARYECVGSARSGRPMWVPFGKLAA' A
#
# COMPACT_ATOMS: atom_id res chain seq x y z
N MET A 1 12.26 3.45 -14.53
CA MET A 1 11.44 3.56 -13.33
C MET A 1 10.00 3.81 -13.68
N SER A 2 9.12 3.19 -12.93
CA SER A 2 7.69 3.38 -13.11
C SER A 2 7.13 4.24 -11.99
N LYS A 3 6.04 4.94 -12.31
CA LYS A 3 5.34 5.74 -11.32
C LYS A 3 4.08 5.02 -10.90
N TYR A 4 3.88 4.90 -9.61
CA TYR A 4 2.70 4.24 -9.04
C TYR A 4 1.92 5.24 -8.21
N GLN A 5 0.63 5.28 -8.41
CA GLN A 5 -0.26 6.10 -7.58
C GLN A 5 -0.67 5.28 -6.36
N PHE A 6 -0.72 5.92 -5.21
CA PHE A 6 -1.11 5.21 -3.99
C PHE A 6 -2.04 6.04 -3.14
N ALA A 7 -2.80 5.35 -2.31
CA ALA A 7 -3.62 5.98 -1.28
C ALA A 7 -3.64 5.06 -0.06
N ILE A 8 -3.37 5.62 1.10
CA ILE A 8 -3.42 4.91 2.37
C ILE A 8 -4.60 5.42 3.17
N SER A 9 -5.43 4.49 3.63
CA SER A 9 -6.65 4.80 4.35
C SER A 9 -6.64 4.17 5.73
N SER A 10 -7.17 4.88 6.73
CA SER A 10 -7.30 4.39 8.10
C SER A 10 -8.71 3.88 8.40
N GLY A 11 -9.45 3.55 7.39
CA GLY A 11 -10.81 3.10 7.51
C GLY A 11 -11.48 3.24 6.17
N PRO A 12 -12.74 2.84 6.06
CA PRO A 12 -13.39 2.74 4.75
C PRO A 12 -13.48 4.06 3.99
N GLU A 13 -13.45 5.18 4.68
CA GLU A 13 -13.63 6.47 4.02
C GLU A 13 -12.61 7.52 4.39
N SER A 14 -11.54 7.14 5.09
CA SER A 14 -10.56 8.11 5.59
C SER A 14 -9.22 7.94 4.93
N ILE A 15 -9.04 8.59 3.79
CA ILE A 15 -7.74 8.62 3.14
C ILE A 15 -6.82 9.51 3.96
N ARG A 16 -5.74 8.94 4.51
CA ARG A 16 -4.77 9.69 5.29
C ARG A 16 -3.68 10.31 4.43
N GLN A 17 -3.30 9.60 3.39
CA GLN A 17 -2.22 10.06 2.54
C GLN A 17 -2.36 9.46 1.15
N ALA A 18 -2.09 10.26 0.14
CA ALA A 18 -2.12 9.82 -1.24
C ALA A 18 -1.03 10.53 -2.00
N GLY A 19 -0.56 9.92 -3.07
CA GLY A 19 0.49 10.52 -3.88
C GLY A 19 1.02 9.57 -4.93
N VAL A 20 2.28 9.79 -5.27
CA VAL A 20 2.96 9.01 -6.31
C VAL A 20 4.29 8.54 -5.74
N VAL A 21 4.65 7.29 -6.03
CA VAL A 21 5.95 6.74 -5.69
C VAL A 21 6.59 6.21 -6.97
N GLU A 22 7.88 6.41 -7.12
CA GLU A 22 8.64 5.89 -8.26
C GLU A 22 9.49 4.73 -7.81
N SER A 23 9.50 3.67 -8.62
CA SER A 23 10.25 2.47 -8.30
C SER A 23 10.42 1.64 -9.57
N ASP A 24 11.39 0.73 -9.56
CA ASP A 24 11.61 -0.17 -10.68
C ASP A 24 10.58 -1.27 -10.76
N THR A 25 10.09 -1.72 -9.62
CA THR A 25 9.10 -2.79 -9.56
C THR A 25 7.96 -2.41 -8.63
N PHE A 26 6.85 -3.10 -8.80
CA PHE A 26 5.67 -2.91 -7.97
C PHE A 26 5.95 -3.28 -6.51
N ASP A 27 6.63 -4.42 -6.30
CA ASP A 27 6.96 -4.88 -4.95
C ASP A 27 7.84 -3.88 -4.22
N GLU A 28 8.81 -3.32 -4.94
CA GLU A 28 9.69 -2.32 -4.35
C GLU A 28 8.93 -1.04 -4.00
N ALA A 29 7.94 -0.66 -4.80
CA ALA A 29 7.11 0.49 -4.50
C ALA A 29 6.36 0.29 -3.17
N VAL A 30 5.80 -0.89 -2.95
CA VAL A 30 5.09 -1.20 -1.72
C VAL A 30 6.04 -1.13 -0.52
N LEU A 31 7.26 -1.65 -0.68
CA LEU A 31 8.26 -1.59 0.40
C LEU A 31 8.64 -0.15 0.71
N LEU A 32 8.85 0.67 -0.31
CA LEU A 32 9.21 2.07 -0.10
C LEU A 32 8.14 2.83 0.64
N LEU A 33 6.88 2.58 0.34
CA LEU A 33 5.78 3.22 1.04
C LEU A 33 5.78 2.85 2.51
N GLY A 34 6.06 1.58 2.82
CA GLY A 34 6.14 1.14 4.20
C GLY A 34 7.27 1.79 4.97
N GLU A 35 8.34 2.21 4.28
CA GLU A 35 9.46 2.89 4.93
C GLU A 35 9.23 4.38 5.10
N ARG A 36 8.47 4.99 4.19
CA ARG A 36 8.29 6.44 4.17
C ARG A 36 7.07 6.91 4.93
N ILE A 37 6.08 6.06 5.09
CA ILE A 37 4.81 6.44 5.67
C ILE A 37 4.55 5.60 6.90
N MET A 38 4.12 6.26 7.97
CA MET A 38 3.76 5.56 9.19
C MET A 38 2.44 4.85 8.99
N VAL A 39 2.47 3.52 9.05
CA VAL A 39 1.33 2.67 8.79
C VAL A 39 1.01 1.88 10.04
N GLN A 40 -0.28 1.72 10.35
CA GLN A 40 -0.75 0.99 11.51
C GLN A 40 -1.56 -0.21 11.08
N GLU A 41 -1.67 -1.18 11.98
CA GLU A 41 -2.52 -2.34 11.75
C GLU A 41 -3.95 -1.87 11.44
N GLY A 42 -4.54 -2.46 10.40
CA GLY A 42 -5.87 -2.09 9.95
C GLY A 42 -5.89 -1.06 8.83
N ASP A 43 -4.76 -0.44 8.55
CA ASP A 43 -4.68 0.50 7.43
C ASP A 43 -4.75 -0.25 6.10
N SER A 44 -5.31 0.42 5.11
CA SER A 44 -5.43 -0.13 3.75
C SER A 44 -4.55 0.66 2.79
N LEU A 45 -3.99 -0.02 1.83
CA LEU A 45 -3.20 0.58 0.76
C LEU A 45 -3.82 0.24 -0.58
N GLU A 46 -4.07 1.26 -1.40
CA GLU A 46 -4.36 1.07 -2.81
C GLU A 46 -3.17 1.59 -3.58
N ILE A 47 -2.65 0.80 -4.52
CA ILE A 47 -1.49 1.18 -5.32
C ILE A 47 -1.63 0.62 -6.72
N GLY A 48 -1.30 1.41 -7.71
CA GLY A 48 -1.39 0.95 -9.09
C GLY A 48 -0.85 1.96 -10.08
N VAL A 49 -0.91 1.57 -11.34
CA VAL A 49 -0.48 2.39 -12.46
C VAL A 49 -1.69 3.13 -12.99
N PHE A 50 -1.47 4.38 -13.37
CA PHE A 50 -2.53 5.20 -13.92
C PHE A 50 -3.20 4.50 -15.11
N GLY A 51 -4.51 4.44 -15.09
CA GLY A 51 -5.27 3.81 -16.16
C GLY A 51 -5.63 2.36 -15.93
N PHE A 52 -5.14 1.76 -14.84
CA PHE A 52 -5.42 0.37 -14.50
C PHE A 52 -6.00 0.28 -13.10
N PRO A 53 -6.81 -0.76 -12.81
CA PRO A 53 -7.34 -0.93 -11.47
C PRO A 53 -6.21 -1.09 -10.45
N PRO A 54 -6.29 -0.44 -9.30
CA PRO A 54 -5.24 -0.55 -8.29
C PRO A 54 -5.31 -1.89 -7.57
N ALA A 55 -4.15 -2.33 -7.10
CA ALA A 55 -4.10 -3.45 -6.17
C ALA A 55 -4.39 -2.92 -4.77
N ARG A 56 -5.01 -3.75 -3.94
CA ARG A 56 -5.35 -3.40 -2.58
C ARG A 56 -4.66 -4.31 -1.60
N TYR A 57 -4.15 -3.71 -0.53
CA TYR A 57 -3.48 -4.43 0.54
C TYR A 57 -4.01 -3.95 1.88
N GLU A 58 -3.93 -4.82 2.86
CA GLU A 58 -4.27 -4.48 4.23
C GLU A 58 -3.06 -4.73 5.11
N CYS A 59 -2.79 -3.82 6.04
CA CYS A 59 -1.71 -4.00 7.00
C CYS A 59 -2.22 -4.83 8.16
N VAL A 60 -1.59 -5.97 8.39
CA VAL A 60 -1.99 -6.90 9.45
C VAL A 60 -1.07 -6.86 10.64
N GLY A 61 -0.15 -5.91 10.69
CA GLY A 61 0.78 -5.76 11.79
C GLY A 61 2.12 -5.29 11.30
N SER A 62 3.12 -5.42 12.16
CA SER A 62 4.49 -5.01 11.83
C SER A 62 5.44 -6.19 11.97
N ALA A 63 6.40 -6.27 11.05
CA ALA A 63 7.48 -7.23 11.16
C ALA A 63 8.45 -6.78 12.25
N ARG A 64 9.40 -7.65 12.61
CA ARG A 64 10.42 -7.32 13.61
C ARG A 64 11.23 -6.09 13.27
N SER A 65 11.40 -5.83 11.98
CA SER A 65 12.14 -4.67 11.50
C SER A 65 11.34 -3.36 11.64
N GLY A 66 10.09 -3.44 12.06
CA GLY A 66 9.22 -2.28 12.13
C GLY A 66 8.48 -1.99 10.85
N ARG A 67 8.72 -2.75 9.79
CA ARG A 67 8.05 -2.57 8.52
C ARG A 67 6.62 -3.12 8.57
N PRO A 68 5.66 -2.45 7.92
CA PRO A 68 4.31 -2.98 7.88
C PRO A 68 4.24 -4.28 7.09
N MET A 69 3.40 -5.17 7.53
CA MET A 69 3.15 -6.43 6.85
C MET A 69 1.86 -6.30 6.06
N TRP A 70 1.99 -6.34 4.74
CA TRP A 70 0.87 -6.18 3.83
C TRP A 70 0.38 -7.53 3.34
N VAL A 71 -0.94 -7.69 3.31
CA VAL A 71 -1.55 -8.86 2.67
C VAL A 71 -2.53 -8.37 1.61
N PRO A 72 -2.66 -9.11 0.50
CA PRO A 72 -3.61 -8.72 -0.55
C PRO A 72 -5.03 -8.70 0.00
N PHE A 73 -5.74 -7.62 -0.30
CA PHE A 73 -7.09 -7.41 0.19
C PHE A 73 -8.09 -7.88 -0.87
N GLY A 74 -9.06 -8.66 -0.43
CA GLY A 74 -10.09 -9.14 -1.33
C GLY A 74 -9.70 -10.26 -2.26
N LYS A 75 -8.47 -10.70 -2.19
CA LYS A 75 -7.99 -11.74 -3.08
C LYS A 75 -8.57 -13.09 -2.77
N LEU A 76 -8.96 -13.28 -1.53
CA LEU A 76 -9.50 -14.55 -1.09
C LEU A 76 -10.90 -14.83 -1.60
N ALA A 77 -11.52 -13.85 -2.20
CA ALA A 77 -12.82 -14.04 -2.76
C ALA A 77 -12.80 -14.93 -4.01
N ALA A 78 -11.64 -15.22 -4.50
CA ALA A 78 -11.52 -16.06 -5.68
C ALA A 78 -11.63 -17.52 -5.33
#